data_c62fe6b5ca144f04403c32e4bb82b600
#
_entry.id   c62fe6b5ca144f04403c32e4bb82b600
#
_cell.length_a   1.000
_cell.length_b   1.000
_cell.length_c   1.000
_cell.angle_alpha   90.00
_cell.angle_beta   90.00
_cell.angle_gamma   90.00
#
_symmetry.space_group_name_H-M   'P 1'
#
loop_
_entity.id
_entity.type
_entity.pdbx_description
1 polymer ?
#
loop_
_entity_poly.entity_id
_entity_poly.type
_entity_poly.pdbx_seq_one_letter_code
_entity_poly.pdbx_strand_id
1 'polypeptide(L)'
;MDEIRQAWAEAVCIWKNEKPILVLPESCKKEAEALQQENMADDGLAGIIEEYLKDKERICARQIWHDALKESAEPPKWKVSNINSIIEKIPGWKRLRSPARFAEYGMQRGFEKMSTNKSDFVTVSDEELREMPFE
;
A
#
# COMPACT_ATOMS: atom_id res chain seq x y z
N MET A 1 -1.23 -7.08 46.57
CA MET A 1 -1.83 -8.21 45.79
C MET A 1 -3.34 -8.14 45.74
N ASP A 2 -3.98 -7.72 46.79
CA ASP A 2 -5.46 -7.64 46.81
C ASP A 2 -6.03 -6.58 45.88
N GLU A 3 -5.36 -5.45 45.69
CA GLU A 3 -5.75 -4.39 44.75
C GLU A 3 -5.76 -4.84 43.30
N ILE A 4 -4.79 -5.66 42.86
CA ILE A 4 -4.72 -6.19 41.51
C ILE A 4 -5.87 -7.20 41.26
N ARG A 5 -6.17 -8.03 42.24
CA ARG A 5 -7.30 -8.96 42.15
C ARG A 5 -8.64 -8.25 42.10
N GLN A 6 -8.78 -7.17 42.83
CA GLN A 6 -9.98 -6.34 42.83
C GLN A 6 -10.14 -5.64 41.47
N ALA A 7 -9.07 -5.04 40.90
CA ALA A 7 -9.08 -4.43 39.61
C ALA A 7 -9.47 -5.41 38.49
N TRP A 8 -8.96 -6.65 38.55
CA TRP A 8 -9.34 -7.70 37.61
C TRP A 8 -10.80 -8.11 37.75
N ALA A 9 -11.29 -8.25 38.99
CA ALA A 9 -12.67 -8.58 39.25
C ALA A 9 -13.63 -7.50 38.73
N GLU A 10 -13.31 -6.25 38.93
CA GLU A 10 -14.06 -5.11 38.38
C GLU A 10 -14.06 -5.11 36.87
N ALA A 11 -12.91 -5.29 36.24
CA ALA A 11 -12.78 -5.35 34.78
C ALA A 11 -13.60 -6.49 34.16
N VAL A 12 -13.58 -7.69 34.79
CA VAL A 12 -14.38 -8.83 34.35
C VAL A 12 -15.88 -8.58 34.57
N CYS A 13 -16.25 -7.93 35.64
CA CYS A 13 -17.63 -7.56 35.94
C CYS A 13 -18.18 -6.57 34.91
N ILE A 14 -17.43 -5.53 34.58
CA ILE A 14 -17.77 -4.56 33.53
C ILE A 14 -17.89 -5.24 32.17
N TRP A 15 -16.95 -6.10 31.84
CA TRP A 15 -17.00 -6.86 30.61
C TRP A 15 -18.23 -7.73 30.44
N LYS A 16 -18.63 -8.45 31.51
CA LYS A 16 -19.79 -9.31 31.48
C LYS A 16 -21.12 -8.56 31.42
N ASN A 17 -21.21 -7.44 32.12
CA ASN A 17 -22.47 -6.69 32.28
C ASN A 17 -22.68 -5.68 31.16
N GLU A 18 -21.65 -4.95 30.78
CA GLU A 18 -21.72 -3.82 29.82
C GLU A 18 -21.26 -4.19 28.42
N LYS A 19 -20.43 -5.23 28.29
CA LYS A 19 -19.80 -5.63 27.00
C LYS A 19 -19.35 -4.41 26.20
N PRO A 20 -18.46 -3.57 26.77
CA PRO A 20 -18.06 -2.33 26.14
C PRO A 20 -17.45 -2.61 24.77
N ILE A 21 -17.85 -1.83 23.79
CA ILE A 21 -17.26 -1.90 22.48
C ILE A 21 -15.87 -1.24 22.56
N LEU A 22 -14.83 -2.04 22.28
CA LEU A 22 -13.44 -1.56 22.25
C LEU A 22 -13.18 -0.78 20.96
N VAL A 23 -13.91 0.30 20.77
CA VAL A 23 -13.75 1.21 19.64
C VAL A 23 -13.36 2.57 20.18
N LEU A 24 -12.28 3.12 19.64
CA LEU A 24 -11.86 4.47 19.97
C LEU A 24 -12.90 5.50 19.46
N PRO A 25 -13.21 6.55 20.24
CA PRO A 25 -13.98 7.67 19.74
C PRO A 25 -13.34 8.28 18.49
N GLU A 26 -14.15 8.84 17.60
CA GLU A 26 -13.68 9.46 16.36
C GLU A 26 -12.61 10.55 16.60
N SER A 27 -12.73 11.32 17.67
CA SER A 27 -11.74 12.31 18.06
C SER A 27 -10.38 11.71 18.40
N CYS A 28 -10.35 10.50 18.99
CA CYS A 28 -9.12 9.82 19.36
C CYS A 28 -8.53 8.97 18.22
N LYS A 29 -9.35 8.56 17.24
CA LYS A 29 -8.87 7.79 16.09
C LYS A 29 -7.81 8.52 15.29
N LYS A 30 -8.03 9.78 14.98
CA LYS A 30 -7.09 10.61 14.22
C LYS A 30 -5.76 10.77 14.94
N GLU A 31 -5.79 11.00 16.27
CA GLU A 31 -4.59 11.08 17.09
C GLU A 31 -3.86 9.73 17.16
N ALA A 32 -4.60 8.63 17.30
CA ALA A 32 -4.02 7.31 17.33
C ALA A 32 -3.37 6.94 15.99
N GLU A 33 -4.01 7.26 14.87
CA GLU A 33 -3.45 7.06 13.54
C GLU A 33 -2.19 7.90 13.31
N ALA A 34 -2.20 9.16 13.75
CA ALA A 34 -1.03 10.02 13.65
C ALA A 34 0.15 9.49 14.47
N LEU A 35 -0.10 9.05 15.70
CA LEU A 35 0.92 8.43 16.56
C LEU A 35 1.43 7.10 16.00
N GLN A 36 0.56 6.31 15.40
CA GLN A 36 0.95 5.06 14.74
C GLN A 36 1.85 5.33 13.53
N GLN A 37 1.53 6.34 12.73
CA GLN A 37 2.37 6.72 11.59
C GLN A 37 3.74 7.26 12.03
N GLU A 38 3.76 8.08 13.08
CA GLU A 38 5.00 8.61 13.63
C GLU A 38 5.90 7.51 14.23
N ASN A 39 5.29 6.50 14.85
CA ASN A 39 6.00 5.37 15.43
C ASN A 39 6.22 4.19 14.47
N MET A 40 5.71 4.27 13.24
CA MET A 40 6.11 3.32 12.21
C MET A 40 7.60 3.47 11.96
N ALA A 41 8.34 2.43 12.30
CA ALA A 41 9.77 2.40 12.08
C ALA A 41 10.05 2.64 10.58
N ASP A 42 10.62 3.79 10.28
CA ASP A 42 11.21 4.05 8.97
C ASP A 42 12.49 3.22 8.91
N ASP A 43 12.38 2.02 8.38
CA ASP A 43 13.52 1.13 8.15
C ASP A 43 14.35 1.54 6.92
N GLY A 44 14.09 2.69 6.35
CA GLY A 44 14.76 3.20 5.15
C GLY A 44 14.40 2.44 3.87
N LEU A 45 13.63 1.36 4.00
CA LEU A 45 13.23 0.52 2.87
C LEU A 45 12.36 1.28 1.87
N ALA A 46 11.46 2.11 2.35
CA ALA A 46 10.59 2.93 1.51
C ALA A 46 11.41 3.88 0.62
N GLY A 47 12.42 4.55 1.17
CA GLY A 47 13.30 5.44 0.42
C GLY A 47 14.11 4.72 -0.66
N ILE A 48 14.64 3.55 -0.36
CA ILE A 48 15.37 2.71 -1.33
C ILE A 48 14.44 2.28 -2.47
N ILE A 49 13.24 1.87 -2.15
CA ILE A 49 12.25 1.46 -3.14
C ILE A 49 11.83 2.64 -4.01
N GLU A 50 11.53 3.79 -3.43
CA GLU A 50 11.16 5.00 -4.19
C GLU A 50 12.25 5.42 -5.16
N GLU A 51 13.50 5.40 -4.74
CA GLU A 51 14.62 5.74 -5.61
C GLU A 51 14.77 4.75 -6.76
N TYR A 52 14.65 3.46 -6.47
CA TYR A 52 14.69 2.43 -7.50
C TYR A 52 13.55 2.52 -8.51
N LEU A 53 12.37 2.95 -8.08
CA LEU A 53 11.18 3.08 -8.93
C LEU A 53 11.23 4.26 -9.92
N LYS A 54 12.10 5.24 -9.70
CA LYS A 54 12.19 6.43 -10.58
C LYS A 54 12.46 6.08 -12.03
N ASP A 55 13.32 5.09 -12.26
CA ASP A 55 13.77 4.68 -13.60
C ASP A 55 13.01 3.47 -14.16
N LYS A 56 11.99 3.00 -13.47
CA LYS A 56 11.26 1.78 -13.84
C LYS A 56 9.82 2.09 -14.24
N GLU A 57 9.33 1.34 -15.21
CA GLU A 57 7.93 1.40 -15.66
C GLU A 57 7.10 0.25 -15.08
N ARG A 58 7.71 -0.90 -14.94
CA ARG A 58 7.09 -2.10 -14.34
C ARG A 58 8.05 -2.74 -13.36
N ILE A 59 7.50 -3.24 -12.27
CA ILE A 59 8.29 -3.81 -11.20
C ILE A 59 7.52 -4.91 -10.47
N CYS A 60 8.26 -5.89 -9.94
CA CYS A 60 7.73 -6.87 -9.01
C CYS A 60 8.54 -6.86 -7.72
N ALA A 61 7.95 -7.36 -6.63
CA ALA A 61 8.62 -7.40 -5.33
C ALA A 61 9.93 -8.18 -5.37
N ARG A 62 9.97 -9.25 -6.14
CA ARG A 62 11.18 -10.08 -6.32
C ARG A 62 12.32 -9.30 -6.98
N GLN A 63 12.01 -8.48 -7.97
CA GLN A 63 13.00 -7.61 -8.62
C GLN A 63 13.57 -6.59 -7.65
N ILE A 64 12.75 -5.96 -6.83
CA ILE A 64 13.22 -5.04 -5.78
C ILE A 64 14.13 -5.77 -4.79
N TRP A 65 13.76 -6.95 -4.37
CA TRP A 65 14.56 -7.74 -3.44
C TRP A 65 15.96 -8.04 -3.96
N HIS A 66 16.07 -8.47 -5.19
CA HIS A 66 17.37 -8.80 -5.79
C HIS A 66 18.18 -7.58 -6.24
N ASP A 67 17.53 -6.61 -6.89
CA ASP A 67 18.23 -5.49 -7.52
C ASP A 67 18.45 -4.32 -6.57
N ALA A 68 17.42 -3.90 -5.84
CA ALA A 68 17.52 -2.75 -4.94
C ALA A 68 18.15 -3.11 -3.59
N LEU A 69 17.77 -4.24 -3.01
CA LEU A 69 18.29 -4.72 -1.74
C LEU A 69 19.53 -5.61 -1.90
N LYS A 70 19.86 -5.99 -3.12
CA LYS A 70 21.03 -6.82 -3.48
C LYS A 70 21.11 -8.16 -2.74
N GLU A 71 19.95 -8.70 -2.40
CA GLU A 71 19.85 -10.00 -1.73
C GLU A 71 19.85 -11.15 -2.75
N SER A 72 20.68 -12.12 -2.54
CA SER A 72 20.78 -13.29 -3.41
C SER A 72 19.81 -14.41 -3.06
N ALA A 73 19.36 -14.45 -1.81
CA ALA A 73 18.41 -15.44 -1.33
C ALA A 73 16.99 -15.17 -1.81
N GLU A 74 16.14 -16.19 -1.80
CA GLU A 74 14.73 -16.00 -2.12
C GLU A 74 14.00 -15.18 -1.04
N PRO A 75 13.17 -14.19 -1.43
CA PRO A 75 12.52 -13.35 -0.46
C PRO A 75 11.46 -14.13 0.34
N PRO A 76 11.43 -14.02 1.67
CA PRO A 76 10.38 -14.61 2.48
C PRO A 76 9.03 -13.92 2.19
N LYS A 77 7.94 -14.66 2.33
CA LYS A 77 6.59 -14.16 2.01
C LYS A 77 6.23 -12.85 2.73
N TRP A 78 6.61 -12.72 3.99
CA TRP A 78 6.34 -11.51 4.77
C TRP A 78 7.07 -10.29 4.23
N LYS A 79 8.29 -10.48 3.70
CA LYS A 79 9.06 -9.39 3.09
C LYS A 79 8.46 -8.96 1.75
N VAL A 80 8.02 -9.92 0.94
CA VAL A 80 7.28 -9.65 -0.30
C VAL A 80 6.01 -8.84 0.00
N SER A 81 5.26 -9.24 1.01
CA SER A 81 4.05 -8.51 1.44
C SER A 81 4.37 -7.08 1.90
N ASN A 82 5.45 -6.90 2.64
CA ASN A 82 5.90 -5.57 3.08
C ASN A 82 6.29 -4.68 1.91
N ILE A 83 7.08 -5.19 0.97
CA ILE A 83 7.47 -4.46 -0.25
C ILE A 83 6.23 -4.06 -1.06
N ASN A 84 5.30 -4.96 -1.26
CA ASN A 84 4.05 -4.66 -1.97
C ASN A 84 3.26 -3.56 -1.27
N SER A 85 3.15 -3.60 0.04
CA SER A 85 2.46 -2.57 0.83
C SER A 85 3.12 -1.19 0.71
N ILE A 86 4.44 -1.14 0.64
CA ILE A 86 5.18 0.10 0.42
C ILE A 86 4.88 0.67 -0.98
N ILE A 87 4.92 -0.16 -2.02
CA ILE A 87 4.65 0.28 -3.39
C ILE A 87 3.22 0.79 -3.54
N GLU A 88 2.25 0.14 -2.91
CA GLU A 88 0.83 0.56 -2.93
C GLU A 88 0.61 1.95 -2.32
N LYS A 89 1.45 2.34 -1.36
CA LYS A 89 1.41 3.68 -0.74
C LYS A 89 2.06 4.76 -1.60
N ILE A 90 2.91 4.40 -2.55
CA ILE A 90 3.59 5.35 -3.44
C ILE A 90 2.62 5.83 -4.51
N PRO A 91 2.37 7.15 -4.64
CA PRO A 91 1.49 7.67 -5.68
C PRO A 91 2.08 7.42 -7.08
N GLY A 92 1.22 7.12 -8.04
CA GLY A 92 1.61 6.89 -9.42
C GLY A 92 1.92 5.43 -9.79
N TRP A 93 1.78 4.50 -8.86
CA TRP A 93 1.92 3.08 -9.10
C TRP A 93 0.61 2.32 -8.91
N LYS A 94 0.32 1.41 -9.83
CA LYS A 94 -0.89 0.60 -9.83
C LYS A 94 -0.55 -0.88 -9.89
N ARG A 95 -1.25 -1.67 -9.11
CA ARG A 95 -1.11 -3.12 -9.14
C ARG A 95 -1.64 -3.69 -10.46
N LEU A 96 -0.88 -4.57 -11.06
CA LEU A 96 -1.30 -5.29 -12.26
C LEU A 96 -2.48 -6.23 -11.94
N ARG A 97 -3.46 -6.27 -12.82
CA ARG A 97 -4.64 -7.17 -12.67
C ARG A 97 -4.27 -8.62 -12.84
N SER A 98 -3.31 -8.90 -13.70
CA SER A 98 -2.85 -10.24 -14.02
C SER A 98 -1.34 -10.33 -13.84
N PRO A 99 -0.79 -11.54 -13.58
CA PRO A 99 0.64 -11.74 -13.58
C PRO A 99 1.26 -11.34 -14.91
N ALA A 100 2.39 -10.68 -14.87
CA ALA A 100 3.16 -10.30 -16.06
C ALA A 100 4.52 -11.00 -16.04
N ARG A 101 5.11 -11.15 -17.21
CA ARG A 101 6.44 -11.71 -17.33
C ARG A 101 7.50 -10.63 -17.11
N PHE A 102 8.35 -10.87 -16.14
CA PHE A 102 9.55 -10.07 -15.88
C PHE A 102 10.78 -10.83 -16.37
N ALA A 103 11.67 -10.17 -17.09
CA ALA A 103 12.71 -10.78 -17.88
C ALA A 103 13.54 -11.86 -17.16
N GLU A 104 13.93 -11.60 -15.92
CA GLU A 104 14.78 -12.51 -15.14
C GLU A 104 14.00 -13.32 -14.08
N TYR A 105 12.76 -12.90 -13.78
CA TYR A 105 12.00 -13.43 -12.65
C TYR A 105 10.75 -14.21 -13.03
N GLY A 106 10.49 -14.37 -14.33
CA GLY A 106 9.35 -15.10 -14.86
C GLY A 106 8.01 -14.43 -14.62
N MET A 107 6.96 -15.22 -14.49
CA MET A 107 5.60 -14.71 -14.23
C MET A 107 5.45 -14.30 -12.79
N GLN A 108 5.28 -13.00 -12.54
CA GLN A 108 5.11 -12.41 -11.22
C GLN A 108 3.94 -11.43 -11.20
N ARG A 109 3.31 -11.33 -10.05
CA ARG A 109 2.39 -10.22 -9.77
C ARG A 109 3.21 -8.99 -9.45
N GLY A 110 3.00 -7.92 -10.18
CA GLY A 110 3.78 -6.71 -10.05
C GLY A 110 2.93 -5.46 -10.11
N PHE A 111 3.61 -4.36 -10.28
CA PHE A 111 3.05 -3.02 -10.37
C PHE A 111 3.53 -2.36 -11.66
N GLU A 112 2.72 -1.46 -12.18
CA GLU A 112 3.08 -0.61 -13.31
C GLU A 112 2.95 0.86 -12.92
N LYS A 113 3.83 1.66 -13.46
CA LYS A 113 3.76 3.11 -13.32
C LYS A 113 2.56 3.61 -14.11
N MET A 114 1.69 4.33 -13.43
CA MET A 114 0.64 5.07 -14.12
C MET A 114 1.33 6.14 -14.94
N SER A 115 1.55 5.85 -16.23
CA SER A 115 1.92 6.90 -17.14
C SER A 115 0.78 7.91 -17.13
N THR A 116 1.10 9.14 -16.80
CA THR A 116 0.29 10.28 -17.18
C THR A 116 0.45 10.49 -18.68
N ASN A 117 0.28 9.44 -19.46
CA ASN A 117 -0.21 9.62 -20.78
C ASN A 117 -1.62 10.15 -20.55
N LYS A 118 -1.74 11.48 -20.54
CA LYS A 118 -2.86 12.06 -21.22
C LYS A 118 -2.95 11.20 -22.47
N SER A 119 -3.76 10.16 -22.43
CA SER A 119 -4.29 9.60 -23.65
C SER A 119 -4.79 10.83 -24.36
N ASP A 120 -4.30 11.05 -25.55
CA ASP A 120 -4.89 11.99 -26.47
C ASP A 120 -6.31 11.51 -26.85
N PHE A 121 -7.10 11.22 -25.82
CA PHE A 121 -8.53 11.30 -25.92
C PHE A 121 -8.82 12.78 -25.95
N VAL A 122 -8.70 13.33 -27.15
CA VAL A 122 -9.41 14.54 -27.49
C VAL A 122 -10.86 14.22 -27.20
N THR A 123 -11.35 14.69 -26.07
CA THR A 123 -12.78 14.79 -25.84
C THR A 123 -13.28 15.81 -26.84
N VAL A 124 -13.65 15.30 -28.01
CA VAL A 124 -14.33 16.10 -29.01
C VAL A 124 -15.61 16.57 -28.34
N SER A 125 -15.75 17.88 -28.16
CA SER A 125 -16.98 18.44 -27.59
C SER A 125 -18.15 18.07 -28.49
N ASP A 126 -19.32 17.92 -27.90
CA ASP A 126 -20.54 17.60 -28.67
C ASP A 126 -20.82 18.62 -29.78
N GLU A 127 -20.30 19.83 -29.69
CA GLU A 127 -20.36 20.87 -30.72
C GLU A 127 -19.45 20.55 -31.91
N GLU A 128 -18.24 20.07 -31.69
CA GLU A 128 -17.32 19.65 -32.74
C GLU A 128 -17.83 18.42 -33.50
N LEU A 129 -18.53 17.52 -32.82
CA LEU A 129 -19.17 16.35 -33.45
C LEU A 129 -20.30 16.75 -34.41
N ARG A 130 -20.96 17.88 -34.20
CA ARG A 130 -22.03 18.38 -35.08
C ARG A 130 -21.50 19.05 -36.34
N GLU A 131 -20.27 19.54 -36.32
CA GLU A 131 -19.62 20.21 -37.44
C GLU A 131 -18.80 19.27 -38.32
N MET A 132 -18.60 18.02 -37.94
CA MET A 132 -17.94 17.03 -38.75
C MET A 132 -18.80 16.65 -39.95
N PRO A 133 -18.29 16.81 -41.20
CA PRO A 133 -19.02 16.33 -42.37
C PRO A 133 -18.96 14.80 -42.40
N PHE A 134 -20.10 14.21 -42.18
CA PHE A 134 -20.30 12.79 -42.45
C PHE A 134 -20.75 12.65 -43.90
N GLU A 135 -19.88 12.17 -44.71
CA GLU A 135 -20.25 11.62 -46.02
C GLU A 135 -20.33 10.11 -45.94
#